data_54f32483f7c728690ffea3246fcae2f6
#
_entry.id   54f32483f7c728690ffea3246fcae2f6
#
_cell.length_a   1.000
_cell.length_b   1.000
_cell.length_c   1.000
_cell.angle_alpha   90.00
_cell.angle_beta   90.00
_cell.angle_gamma   90.00
#
_symmetry.space_group_name_H-M   'P 1'
#
loop_
_entity.id
_entity.type
_entity.pdbx_description
1 polymer ?
#
loop_
_entity_poly.entity_id
_entity_poly.type
_entity_poly.pdbx_seq_one_letter_code
_entity_poly.pdbx_strand_id
1 'polypeptide(L)'
;MGEGKEDVSSGLNLADVRFAYDGYIEANKKGNRTPLSSYLGIIILLFGLIIEALLLINYNPSTCAAVEVPSFFDCGSNGLMLVICTLFSLVFFSYSSNKKSACQKTTNKALLNLAKVSQFPSESAKLAEDREGIILSHAKSLIDEQ
;
A
#
# COMPACT_ATOMS: atom_id res chain seq x y z
N MET A 1 18.25 57.53 6.91
CA MET A 1 17.26 56.48 6.91
C MET A 1 17.79 55.36 6.02
N GLY A 2 18.42 54.39 6.63
CA GLY A 2 19.00 53.25 5.93
C GLY A 2 17.98 52.12 5.99
N GLU A 3 17.39 51.77 4.85
CA GLU A 3 16.60 50.56 4.70
C GLU A 3 17.57 49.35 4.83
N GLY A 4 17.48 48.70 5.97
CA GLY A 4 18.10 47.38 6.18
C GLY A 4 17.42 46.41 5.25
N LYS A 5 18.06 46.05 4.15
CA LYS A 5 17.81 44.79 3.47
C LYS A 5 18.14 43.68 4.48
N GLU A 6 17.11 43.12 5.06
CA GLU A 6 17.24 41.81 5.69
C GLU A 6 17.62 40.83 4.57
N ASP A 7 18.89 40.45 4.54
CA ASP A 7 19.38 39.31 3.79
C ASP A 7 18.69 38.05 4.37
N VAL A 8 17.52 37.71 3.81
CA VAL A 8 16.90 36.41 3.97
C VAL A 8 17.66 35.41 3.07
N SER A 9 18.96 35.32 3.22
CA SER A 9 19.67 34.11 2.86
C SER A 9 19.58 33.13 4.02
N SER A 10 18.37 32.66 4.31
CA SER A 10 18.21 31.43 5.08
C SER A 10 18.84 30.33 4.25
N GLY A 11 20.14 30.09 4.50
CA GLY A 11 20.99 29.22 3.71
C GLY A 11 20.33 27.87 3.56
N LEU A 12 20.08 27.49 2.31
CA LEU A 12 19.64 26.16 1.94
C LEU A 12 20.68 25.19 2.55
N ASN A 13 20.27 24.40 3.56
CA ASN A 13 21.15 23.43 4.15
C ASN A 13 21.09 22.14 3.30
N LEU A 14 22.08 21.96 2.45
CA LEU A 14 22.19 20.79 1.56
C LEU A 14 22.21 19.46 2.30
N ALA A 15 22.75 19.43 3.53
CA ALA A 15 22.71 18.22 4.36
C ALA A 15 21.27 17.84 4.71
N ASP A 16 20.41 18.83 4.98
CA ASP A 16 18.99 18.59 5.28
C ASP A 16 18.23 18.16 4.03
N VAL A 17 18.56 18.71 2.85
CA VAL A 17 17.97 18.28 1.57
C VAL A 17 18.33 16.83 1.28
N ARG A 18 19.60 16.45 1.43
CA ARG A 18 20.07 15.08 1.22
C ARG A 18 19.41 14.11 2.19
N PHE A 19 19.32 14.46 3.47
CA PHE A 19 18.65 13.65 4.48
C PHE A 19 17.15 13.47 4.17
N ALA A 20 16.46 14.53 3.75
CA ALA A 20 15.05 14.48 3.36
C ALA A 20 14.84 13.64 2.09
N TYR A 21 15.75 13.73 1.13
CA TYR A 21 15.73 12.92 -0.11
C TYR A 21 15.89 11.43 0.20
N ASP A 22 16.90 11.05 0.99
CA ASP A 22 17.12 9.65 1.38
C ASP A 22 15.92 9.11 2.18
N GLY A 23 15.36 9.92 3.08
CA GLY A 23 14.16 9.58 3.83
C GLY A 23 12.95 9.34 2.94
N TYR A 24 12.78 10.14 1.87
CA TYR A 24 11.72 9.90 0.88
C TYR A 24 11.96 8.59 0.11
N ILE A 25 13.16 8.33 -0.39
CA ILE A 25 13.49 7.10 -1.14
C ILE A 25 13.22 5.87 -0.29
N GLU A 26 13.59 5.89 0.99
CA GLU A 26 13.31 4.78 1.91
C GLU A 26 11.81 4.58 2.14
N ALA A 27 11.06 5.66 2.35
CA ALA A 27 9.60 5.61 2.52
C ALA A 27 8.90 5.07 1.27
N ASN A 28 9.31 5.52 0.08
CA ASN A 28 8.77 5.06 -1.20
C ASN A 28 9.07 3.57 -1.44
N LYS A 29 10.30 3.13 -1.16
CA LYS A 29 10.67 1.70 -1.25
C LYS A 29 9.84 0.81 -0.32
N LYS A 30 9.51 1.27 0.88
CA LYS A 30 8.62 0.57 1.81
C LYS A 30 7.16 0.58 1.31
N GLY A 31 6.72 1.70 0.75
CA GLY A 31 5.35 1.88 0.24
C GLY A 31 5.03 1.02 -0.98
N ASN A 32 6.02 0.80 -1.86
CA ASN A 32 5.85 0.02 -3.09
C ASN A 32 5.94 -1.50 -2.90
N ARG A 33 6.32 -1.98 -1.71
CA ARG A 33 6.30 -3.42 -1.44
C ARG A 33 4.87 -3.89 -1.21
N THR A 34 4.42 -4.86 -2.02
CA THR A 34 3.15 -5.56 -1.77
C THR A 34 3.21 -6.23 -0.40
N PRO A 35 2.27 -5.93 0.51
CA PRO A 35 2.29 -6.53 1.82
C PRO A 35 2.03 -8.03 1.71
N LEU A 36 2.78 -8.82 2.47
CA LEU A 36 2.67 -10.30 2.52
C LEU A 36 1.22 -10.77 2.78
N SER A 37 0.44 -9.96 3.51
CA SER A 37 -0.98 -10.21 3.78
C SER A 37 -1.84 -10.30 2.51
N SER A 38 -1.49 -9.59 1.41
CA SER A 38 -2.22 -9.73 0.14
C SER A 38 -2.02 -11.10 -0.49
N TYR A 39 -0.80 -11.62 -0.45
CA TYR A 39 -0.51 -12.97 -0.96
C TYR A 39 -1.21 -14.04 -0.12
N LEU A 40 -1.21 -13.90 1.21
CA LEU A 40 -1.94 -14.80 2.10
C LEU A 40 -3.45 -14.80 1.80
N GLY A 41 -4.05 -13.64 1.55
CA GLY A 41 -5.46 -13.54 1.17
C GLY A 41 -5.77 -14.31 -0.12
N ILE A 42 -4.90 -14.20 -1.13
CA ILE A 42 -5.05 -14.93 -2.41
C ILE A 42 -4.90 -16.44 -2.19
N ILE A 43 -3.91 -16.87 -1.42
CA ILE A 43 -3.65 -18.29 -1.14
C ILE A 43 -4.86 -18.92 -0.43
N ILE A 44 -5.42 -18.25 0.58
CA ILE A 44 -6.59 -18.73 1.32
C ILE A 44 -7.79 -18.86 0.39
N LEU A 45 -8.01 -17.89 -0.50
CA LEU A 45 -9.10 -17.93 -1.45
C LEU A 45 -8.96 -19.09 -2.46
N LEU A 46 -7.76 -19.29 -3.00
CA LEU A 46 -7.48 -20.39 -3.91
C LEU A 46 -7.65 -21.76 -3.22
N PHE A 47 -7.20 -21.86 -1.96
CA PHE A 47 -7.37 -23.08 -1.17
C PHE A 47 -8.85 -23.40 -0.93
N GLY A 48 -9.67 -22.39 -0.62
CA GLY A 48 -11.12 -22.53 -0.50
C GLY A 48 -11.76 -23.03 -1.78
N LEU A 49 -11.38 -22.48 -2.94
CA LEU A 49 -11.89 -22.92 -4.25
C LEU A 49 -11.51 -24.38 -4.57
N ILE A 50 -10.29 -24.79 -4.24
CA ILE A 50 -9.84 -26.17 -4.45
C ILE A 50 -10.66 -27.15 -3.60
N ILE A 51 -10.83 -26.83 -2.31
CA ILE A 51 -11.65 -27.68 -1.41
C ILE A 51 -13.07 -27.80 -1.94
N GLU A 52 -13.69 -26.69 -2.34
CA GLU A 52 -15.06 -26.68 -2.87
C GLU A 52 -15.18 -27.52 -4.14
N ALA A 53 -14.21 -27.41 -5.06
CA ALA A 53 -14.18 -28.25 -6.26
C ALA A 53 -14.06 -29.74 -5.92
N LEU A 54 -13.21 -30.10 -4.95
CA LEU A 54 -13.08 -31.49 -4.50
C LEU A 54 -14.37 -32.03 -3.86
N LEU A 55 -15.06 -31.22 -3.06
CA LEU A 55 -16.34 -31.59 -2.46
C LEU A 55 -17.42 -31.79 -3.52
N LEU A 56 -17.46 -30.94 -4.56
CA LEU A 56 -18.40 -31.09 -5.68
C LEU A 56 -18.16 -32.36 -6.48
N ILE A 57 -16.90 -32.71 -6.75
CA ILE A 57 -16.53 -33.93 -7.48
C ILE A 57 -16.93 -35.19 -6.69
N ASN A 58 -16.78 -35.16 -5.37
CA ASN A 58 -17.07 -36.30 -4.49
C ASN A 58 -18.54 -36.32 -3.99
N TYR A 59 -19.35 -35.35 -4.41
CA TYR A 59 -20.75 -35.27 -4.00
C TYR A 59 -21.55 -36.44 -4.57
N ASN A 60 -22.12 -37.25 -3.65
CA ASN A 60 -23.01 -38.35 -4.02
C ASN A 60 -24.42 -38.13 -3.42
N PRO A 61 -25.40 -37.75 -4.26
CA PRO A 61 -26.73 -37.43 -3.78
C PRO A 61 -27.47 -38.62 -3.10
N SER A 62 -27.09 -39.87 -3.49
CA SER A 62 -27.73 -41.05 -2.90
C SER A 62 -27.33 -41.31 -1.46
N THR A 63 -26.13 -40.96 -1.04
CA THR A 63 -25.67 -41.04 0.35
C THR A 63 -26.31 -39.96 1.20
N CYS A 64 -26.57 -38.80 0.67
CA CYS A 64 -27.20 -37.70 1.38
C CYS A 64 -28.67 -37.95 1.69
N ALA A 65 -29.39 -38.65 0.83
CA ALA A 65 -30.79 -39.00 1.04
C ALA A 65 -31.00 -40.15 2.04
N ALA A 66 -29.97 -40.94 2.34
CA ALA A 66 -30.04 -42.13 3.20
C ALA A 66 -29.73 -41.82 4.67
N VAL A 67 -29.24 -40.63 5.01
CA VAL A 67 -28.83 -40.28 6.38
C VAL A 67 -29.87 -39.39 7.01
N GLU A 68 -30.47 -39.85 8.13
CA GLU A 68 -31.50 -39.11 8.88
C GLU A 68 -31.00 -37.77 9.44
N VAL A 69 -29.69 -37.65 9.73
CA VAL A 69 -29.03 -36.39 10.14
C VAL A 69 -27.75 -36.25 9.35
N PRO A 70 -27.80 -35.59 8.17
CA PRO A 70 -26.60 -35.39 7.37
C PRO A 70 -25.58 -34.56 8.16
N SER A 71 -24.34 -35.05 8.26
CA SER A 71 -23.28 -34.26 8.85
C SER A 71 -23.04 -33.06 7.91
N PHE A 72 -22.69 -31.95 8.51
CA PHE A 72 -22.41 -30.70 7.80
C PHE A 72 -21.36 -30.85 6.66
N PHE A 73 -20.46 -31.85 6.81
CA PHE A 73 -19.42 -32.16 5.83
C PHE A 73 -19.88 -33.10 4.71
N ASP A 74 -20.92 -33.92 4.95
CA ASP A 74 -21.35 -34.96 3.99
C ASP A 74 -22.37 -34.42 2.98
N CYS A 75 -23.30 -33.59 3.42
CA CYS A 75 -24.44 -33.19 2.62
C CYS A 75 -24.81 -31.71 2.72
N GLY A 76 -24.26 -31.03 3.71
CA GLY A 76 -24.71 -29.70 4.04
C GLY A 76 -23.76 -28.62 3.54
N SER A 77 -24.02 -27.94 2.56
CA SER A 77 -23.43 -26.67 2.19
C SER A 77 -22.00 -26.71 1.65
N ASN A 78 -21.91 -27.21 0.46
CA ASN A 78 -20.72 -27.00 -0.35
C ASN A 78 -20.30 -25.50 -0.45
N GLY A 79 -21.20 -24.55 -0.20
CA GLY A 79 -20.89 -23.12 -0.21
C GLY A 79 -20.29 -22.56 1.07
N LEU A 80 -20.40 -23.22 2.23
CA LEU A 80 -20.02 -22.62 3.51
C LEU A 80 -18.48 -22.45 3.64
N MET A 81 -17.72 -23.43 3.20
CA MET A 81 -16.25 -23.31 3.20
C MET A 81 -15.80 -22.18 2.30
N LEU A 82 -16.42 -22.02 1.14
CA LEU A 82 -16.15 -20.90 0.24
C LEU A 82 -16.49 -19.55 0.89
N VAL A 83 -17.62 -19.46 1.57
CA VAL A 83 -18.01 -18.26 2.33
C VAL A 83 -17.00 -17.95 3.42
N ILE A 84 -16.59 -18.93 4.22
CA ILE A 84 -15.58 -18.75 5.28
C ILE A 84 -14.24 -18.27 4.69
N CYS A 85 -13.73 -18.95 3.66
CA CYS A 85 -12.48 -18.57 3.00
C CYS A 85 -12.55 -17.17 2.36
N THR A 86 -13.71 -16.81 1.82
CA THR A 86 -13.92 -15.47 1.24
C THR A 86 -13.91 -14.39 2.34
N LEU A 87 -14.57 -14.64 3.48
CA LEU A 87 -14.56 -13.71 4.61
C LEU A 87 -13.15 -13.50 5.16
N PHE A 88 -12.39 -14.59 5.36
CA PHE A 88 -10.97 -14.48 5.77
C PHE A 88 -10.14 -13.70 4.76
N SER A 89 -10.31 -14.00 3.47
CA SER A 89 -9.63 -13.30 2.39
C SER A 89 -9.92 -11.80 2.42
N LEU A 90 -11.18 -11.39 2.60
CA LEU A 90 -11.58 -9.99 2.72
C LEU A 90 -10.92 -9.29 3.92
N VAL A 91 -10.78 -9.96 5.05
CA VAL A 91 -10.06 -9.42 6.21
C VAL A 91 -8.59 -9.14 5.88
N PHE A 92 -7.91 -10.10 5.22
CA PHE A 92 -6.51 -9.91 4.80
C PHE A 92 -6.35 -8.80 3.77
N PHE A 93 -7.27 -8.68 2.81
CA PHE A 93 -7.25 -7.59 1.82
C PHE A 93 -7.51 -6.24 2.47
N SER A 94 -8.46 -6.14 3.40
CA SER A 94 -8.75 -4.91 4.14
C SER A 94 -7.53 -4.47 4.98
N TYR A 95 -6.90 -5.41 5.68
CA TYR A 95 -5.67 -5.15 6.43
C TYR A 95 -4.54 -4.66 5.51
N SER A 96 -4.37 -5.33 4.37
CA SER A 96 -3.37 -4.96 3.36
C SER A 96 -3.61 -3.55 2.79
N SER A 97 -4.86 -3.22 2.46
CA SER A 97 -5.25 -1.92 1.94
C SER A 97 -4.98 -0.81 2.96
N ASN A 98 -5.33 -1.03 4.23
CA ASN A 98 -5.06 -0.08 5.31
C ASN A 98 -3.55 0.15 5.50
N LYS A 99 -2.74 -0.91 5.43
CA LYS A 99 -1.29 -0.81 5.52
C LYS A 99 -0.69 -0.03 4.35
N LYS A 100 -1.17 -0.28 3.13
CA LYS A 100 -0.75 0.44 1.93
C LYS A 100 -1.12 1.93 2.02
N SER A 101 -2.33 2.26 2.46
CA SER A 101 -2.78 3.64 2.69
C SER A 101 -1.92 4.36 3.73
N ALA A 102 -1.56 3.68 4.84
CA ALA A 102 -0.68 4.24 5.85
C ALA A 102 0.73 4.53 5.29
N CYS A 103 1.30 3.60 4.50
CA CYS A 103 2.57 3.80 3.82
C CYS A 103 2.52 4.97 2.83
N GLN A 104 1.46 5.08 2.03
CA GLN A 104 1.28 6.20 1.11
C GLN A 104 1.22 7.55 1.84
N LYS A 105 0.51 7.63 2.97
CA LYS A 105 0.50 8.84 3.81
C LYS A 105 1.89 9.22 4.30
N THR A 106 2.72 8.23 4.67
CA THR A 106 4.10 8.46 5.11
C THR A 106 4.98 8.95 3.95
N THR A 107 4.86 8.34 2.77
CA THR A 107 5.58 8.76 1.56
C THR A 107 5.20 10.18 1.16
N ASN A 108 3.90 10.52 1.17
CA ASN A 108 3.44 11.87 0.87
C ASN A 108 3.95 12.91 1.89
N LYS A 109 4.01 12.56 3.17
CA LYS A 109 4.63 13.44 4.18
C LYS A 109 6.11 13.66 3.94
N ALA A 110 6.84 12.60 3.59
CA ALA A 110 8.27 12.70 3.27
C ALA A 110 8.50 13.56 2.02
N LEU A 111 7.67 13.43 0.98
CA LEU A 111 7.71 14.25 -0.23
C LEU A 111 7.45 15.74 0.08
N LEU A 112 6.44 16.03 0.91
CA LEU A 112 6.15 17.39 1.33
C LEU A 112 7.29 18.00 2.15
N ASN A 113 7.93 17.21 3.01
CA ASN A 113 9.09 17.65 3.76
C ASN A 113 10.27 17.96 2.83
N LEU A 114 10.53 17.09 1.85
CA LEU A 114 11.56 17.30 0.83
C LEU A 114 11.30 18.60 0.05
N ALA A 115 10.06 18.83 -0.40
CA ALA A 115 9.69 20.05 -1.11
C ALA A 115 9.91 21.30 -0.24
N LYS A 116 9.62 21.23 1.06
CA LYS A 116 9.82 22.32 1.99
C LYS A 116 11.30 22.63 2.21
N VAL A 117 12.11 21.60 2.46
CA VAL A 117 13.54 21.74 2.74
C VAL A 117 14.32 22.17 1.49
N SER A 118 13.96 21.68 0.32
CA SER A 118 14.53 22.10 -0.98
C SER A 118 14.04 23.47 -1.45
N GLN A 119 13.19 24.15 -0.68
CA GLN A 119 12.57 25.45 -1.01
C GLN A 119 11.85 25.43 -2.38
N PHE A 120 11.27 24.27 -2.73
CA PHE A 120 10.56 24.12 -3.98
C PHE A 120 9.32 25.03 -4.03
N PRO A 121 9.11 25.81 -5.12
CA PRO A 121 7.97 26.72 -5.22
C PRO A 121 6.63 25.98 -5.14
N SER A 122 5.89 26.23 -4.08
CA SER A 122 4.63 25.51 -3.79
C SER A 122 3.55 25.71 -4.86
N GLU A 123 3.59 26.82 -5.58
CA GLU A 123 2.65 27.13 -6.68
C GLU A 123 2.89 26.27 -7.91
N SER A 124 4.15 26.05 -8.29
CA SER A 124 4.50 25.18 -9.41
C SER A 124 4.13 23.71 -9.14
N ALA A 125 4.16 23.30 -7.87
CA ALA A 125 3.79 21.94 -7.46
C ALA A 125 2.28 21.66 -7.52
N LYS A 126 1.41 22.68 -7.48
CA LYS A 126 -0.05 22.50 -7.50
C LYS A 126 -0.58 22.21 -8.89
N LEU A 127 0.12 22.66 -9.93
CA LEU A 127 -0.31 22.61 -11.32
C LEU A 127 0.27 21.44 -12.13
N ALA A 128 1.25 20.71 -11.58
CA ALA A 128 1.95 19.65 -12.31
C ALA A 128 1.30 18.29 -12.07
N GLU A 129 1.00 17.57 -13.14
CA GLU A 129 0.48 16.22 -13.14
C GLU A 129 1.51 15.21 -12.57
N ASP A 130 2.81 15.45 -12.79
CA ASP A 130 3.92 14.70 -12.19
C ASP A 130 4.64 15.49 -11.10
N ARG A 131 3.93 15.76 -10.03
CA ARG A 131 4.43 16.52 -8.88
C ARG A 131 5.65 15.88 -8.20
N GLU A 132 5.64 14.57 -8.13
CA GLU A 132 6.69 13.77 -7.49
C GLU A 132 8.00 13.89 -8.26
N GLY A 133 7.96 13.65 -9.58
CA GLY A 133 9.12 13.70 -10.44
C GLY A 133 9.80 15.06 -10.46
N ILE A 134 9.01 16.14 -10.46
CA ILE A 134 9.52 17.51 -10.48
C ILE A 134 10.24 17.85 -9.16
N ILE A 135 9.67 17.50 -8.00
CA ILE A 135 10.30 17.75 -6.70
C ILE A 135 11.59 16.94 -6.57
N LEU A 136 11.59 15.67 -7.02
CA LEU A 136 12.75 14.80 -6.97
C LEU A 136 13.89 15.31 -7.88
N SER A 137 13.58 15.73 -9.11
CA SER A 137 14.57 16.27 -10.03
C SER A 137 15.19 17.55 -9.50
N HIS A 138 14.39 18.44 -8.90
CA HIS A 138 14.88 19.66 -8.26
C HIS A 138 15.78 19.37 -7.07
N ALA A 139 15.35 18.48 -6.15
CA ALA A 139 16.16 18.10 -4.99
C ALA A 139 17.47 17.42 -5.43
N LYS A 140 17.44 16.60 -6.48
CA LYS A 140 18.61 15.93 -7.02
C LYS A 140 19.57 16.93 -7.65
N SER A 141 19.10 17.91 -8.43
CA SER A 141 19.96 18.92 -9.00
C SER A 141 20.71 19.72 -7.93
N LEU A 142 20.07 20.05 -6.81
CA LEU A 142 20.72 20.72 -5.68
C LEU A 142 21.81 19.86 -5.02
N ILE A 143 21.65 18.53 -5.01
CA ILE A 143 22.62 17.60 -4.43
C ILE A 143 23.81 17.38 -5.39
N ASP A 144 23.57 17.33 -6.71
CA ASP A 144 24.56 17.02 -7.73
C ASP A 144 25.43 18.25 -8.12
N GLU A 145 25.02 19.49 -7.78
CA GLU A 145 25.78 20.72 -7.98
C GLU A 145 26.98 20.90 -7.03
N GLN A 146 27.24 19.94 -6.15
CA GLN A 146 28.42 19.88 -5.29
C GLN A 146 29.51 18.96 -5.82
#